data_823f306fcd02ead26863eda93376ec75
#
_entry.id   823f306fcd02ead26863eda93376ec75
#
_cell.length_a   1.000
_cell.length_b   1.000
_cell.length_c   1.000
_cell.angle_alpha   90.00
_cell.angle_beta   90.00
_cell.angle_gamma   90.00
#
_symmetry.space_group_name_H-M   'P 1'
#
loop_
_entity.id
_entity.type
_entity.pdbx_description
1 polymer ?
#
loop_
_entity_poly.entity_id
_entity_poly.type
_entity_poly.pdbx_seq_one_letter_code
_entity_poly.pdbx_strand_id
1 'polypeptide(L)'
;MGHLEVLREKIGRLREEIAEIQELNKRFRLRHSNDTEAEVAHDQRQDRLEAIQQELAQLADLGRKVLSVEEVKVKHRSRLHLAKKVS
;
A
#
# COMPACT_ATOMS: atom_id res chain seq x y z
N MET A 1 -2.46 -15.90 12.77
CA MET A 1 -1.85 -15.05 11.75
C MET A 1 -2.82 -14.84 10.61
N GLY A 2 -3.18 -13.64 10.38
CA GLY A 2 -4.13 -13.29 9.34
C GLY A 2 -3.47 -12.74 8.10
N HIS A 3 -4.21 -12.78 7.01
CA HIS A 3 -3.80 -12.13 5.77
C HIS A 3 -3.56 -10.63 5.95
N LEU A 4 -4.25 -10.00 6.90
CA LEU A 4 -4.08 -8.58 7.22
C LEU A 4 -2.70 -8.25 7.75
N GLU A 5 -2.10 -9.12 8.54
CA GLU A 5 -0.72 -8.92 9.04
C GLU A 5 0.30 -8.94 7.92
N VAL A 6 0.16 -9.90 7.00
CA VAL A 6 1.02 -10.00 5.82
C VAL A 6 0.88 -8.76 4.94
N LEU A 7 -0.36 -8.29 4.72
CA LEU A 7 -0.63 -7.09 3.96
C LEU A 7 -0.02 -5.85 4.62
N ARG A 8 -0.15 -5.72 5.93
CA ARG A 8 0.45 -4.61 6.67
C ARG A 8 1.96 -4.58 6.56
N GLU A 9 2.61 -5.74 6.66
CA GLU A 9 4.06 -5.84 6.50
C GLU A 9 4.50 -5.40 5.11
N LYS A 10 3.82 -5.89 4.07
CA LYS A 10 4.13 -5.50 2.70
C LYS A 10 3.94 -4.01 2.48
N ILE A 11 2.84 -3.46 2.95
CA ILE A 11 2.55 -2.03 2.85
C ILE A 11 3.62 -1.22 3.58
N GLY A 12 4.01 -1.65 4.78
CA GLY A 12 5.06 -1.00 5.55
C GLY A 12 6.39 -0.97 4.81
N ARG A 13 6.80 -2.09 4.22
CA ARG A 13 8.04 -2.18 3.43
C ARG A 13 7.99 -1.28 2.20
N LEU A 14 6.87 -1.25 1.51
CA LEU A 14 6.71 -0.40 0.33
C LEU A 14 6.75 1.09 0.70
N ARG A 15 6.15 1.46 1.82
CA ARG A 15 6.21 2.83 2.33
C ARG A 15 7.63 3.24 2.71
N GLU A 16 8.39 2.36 3.32
CA GLU A 16 9.80 2.60 3.63
C GLU A 16 10.61 2.80 2.37
N GLU A 17 10.39 1.98 1.35
CA GLU A 17 11.04 2.12 0.06
C GLU A 17 10.70 3.45 -0.61
N ILE A 18 9.43 3.86 -0.56
CA ILE A 18 9.00 5.17 -1.07
C ILE A 18 9.77 6.30 -0.36
N ALA A 19 9.87 6.23 0.97
CA ALA A 19 10.57 7.24 1.74
C ALA A 19 12.05 7.34 1.34
N GLU A 20 12.71 6.19 1.13
CA GLU A 20 14.09 6.16 0.66
C GLU A 20 14.23 6.76 -0.73
N ILE A 21 13.34 6.41 -1.65
CA ILE A 21 13.35 6.94 -3.01
C ILE A 21 13.12 8.45 -2.99
N GLN A 22 12.18 8.94 -2.21
CA GLN A 22 11.90 10.37 -2.08
C GLN A 22 13.12 11.13 -1.54
N GLU A 23 13.81 10.55 -0.58
CA GLU A 23 15.03 11.16 -0.05
C GLU A 23 16.14 11.23 -1.11
N LEU A 24 16.32 10.15 -1.87
CA LEU A 24 17.28 10.11 -2.97
C LEU A 24 16.92 11.13 -4.06
N ASN A 25 15.65 11.23 -4.40
CA ASN A 25 15.17 12.20 -5.39
C ASN A 25 15.39 13.63 -4.91
N LYS A 26 15.19 13.89 -3.62
CA LYS A 26 15.46 15.19 -3.03
C LYS A 26 16.95 15.56 -3.15
N ARG A 27 17.84 14.61 -2.83
CA ARG A 27 19.29 14.82 -2.99
C ARG A 27 19.68 15.06 -4.43
N PHE A 28 19.07 14.34 -5.36
CA PHE A 28 19.28 14.53 -6.80
C PHE A 28 18.92 15.96 -7.22
N ARG A 29 17.77 16.47 -6.80
CA ARG A 29 17.33 17.83 -7.11
C ARG A 29 18.23 18.90 -6.51
N LEU A 30 18.72 18.68 -5.29
CA LEU A 30 19.58 19.63 -4.60
C LEU A 30 20.97 19.72 -5.22
N ARG A 31 21.47 18.62 -5.80
CA ARG A 31 22.80 18.58 -6.41
C ARG A 31 22.86 19.24 -7.78
N HIS A 32 21.74 19.40 -8.46
CA HIS A 32 21.69 19.90 -9.83
C HIS A 32 22.70 19.20 -10.75
N SER A 33 22.81 17.88 -10.57
CA SER A 33 23.80 17.09 -11.31
C SER A 33 23.39 16.94 -12.78
N ASN A 34 24.33 17.24 -13.69
CA ASN A 34 24.18 16.97 -15.11
C ASN A 34 24.76 15.60 -15.50
N ASP A 35 25.04 14.76 -14.52
CA ASP A 35 25.59 13.43 -14.72
C ASP A 35 24.52 12.51 -15.30
N THR A 36 24.85 11.88 -16.43
CA THR A 36 23.96 10.94 -17.10
C THR A 36 23.60 9.76 -16.20
N GLU A 37 24.56 9.25 -15.43
CA GLU A 37 24.32 8.16 -14.49
C GLU A 37 23.30 8.56 -13.41
N ALA A 38 23.40 9.78 -12.91
CA ALA A 38 22.45 10.28 -11.93
C ALA A 38 21.05 10.44 -12.52
N GLU A 39 20.94 10.87 -13.76
CA GLU A 39 19.66 10.97 -14.47
C GLU A 39 19.03 9.60 -14.69
N VAL A 40 19.81 8.62 -15.13
CA VAL A 40 19.34 7.24 -15.31
C VAL A 40 18.86 6.66 -13.98
N ALA A 41 19.63 6.85 -12.92
CA ALA A 41 19.24 6.40 -11.60
C ALA A 41 17.94 7.06 -11.13
N HIS A 42 17.78 8.35 -11.41
CA HIS A 42 16.54 9.08 -11.08
C HIS A 42 15.35 8.52 -11.85
N ASP A 43 15.50 8.27 -13.15
CA ASP A 43 14.45 7.70 -13.98
C ASP A 43 14.06 6.30 -13.50
N GLN A 44 15.03 5.47 -13.15
CA GLN A 44 14.78 4.15 -12.59
C GLN A 44 14.01 4.24 -11.26
N ARG A 45 14.34 5.21 -10.41
CA ARG A 45 13.60 5.44 -9.17
C ARG A 45 12.17 5.88 -9.44
N GLN A 46 11.92 6.71 -10.46
CA GLN A 46 10.58 7.11 -10.84
C GLN A 46 9.75 5.92 -11.32
N ASP A 47 10.35 5.07 -12.14
CA ASP A 47 9.70 3.83 -12.60
C ASP A 47 9.36 2.92 -11.41
N ARG A 48 10.28 2.81 -10.47
CA ARG A 48 10.06 2.03 -9.25
C ARG A 48 8.94 2.61 -8.39
N LEU A 49 8.87 3.95 -8.25
CA LEU A 49 7.79 4.62 -7.54
C LEU A 49 6.42 4.30 -8.16
N GLU A 50 6.32 4.35 -9.48
CA GLU A 50 5.08 3.99 -10.17
C GLU A 50 4.70 2.55 -9.91
N ALA A 51 5.66 1.63 -9.98
CA ALA A 51 5.43 0.23 -9.71
C ALA A 51 4.95 0.01 -8.27
N ILE A 52 5.57 0.69 -7.30
CA ILE A 52 5.17 0.62 -5.89
C ILE A 52 3.76 1.17 -5.70
N GLN A 53 3.43 2.29 -6.33
CA GLN A 53 2.09 2.89 -6.23
C GLN A 53 1.03 1.95 -6.77
N GLN A 54 1.30 1.27 -7.89
CA GLN A 54 0.40 0.27 -8.45
C GLN A 54 0.26 -0.92 -7.51
N GLU A 55 1.36 -1.39 -6.96
CA GLU A 55 1.34 -2.51 -6.02
C GLU A 55 0.57 -2.16 -4.75
N LEU A 56 0.76 -0.95 -4.21
CA LEU A 56 0.01 -0.46 -3.06
C LEU A 56 -1.48 -0.38 -3.36
N ALA A 57 -1.84 0.08 -4.55
CA ALA A 57 -3.24 0.13 -4.96
C ALA A 57 -3.86 -1.27 -5.01
N GLN A 58 -3.13 -2.25 -5.53
CA GLN A 58 -3.57 -3.64 -5.57
C GLN A 58 -3.71 -4.22 -4.15
N LEU A 59 -2.75 -3.94 -3.28
CA LEU A 59 -2.80 -4.40 -1.89
C LEU A 59 -3.95 -3.75 -1.12
N ALA A 60 -4.21 -2.47 -1.36
CA ALA A 60 -5.34 -1.77 -0.75
C ALA A 60 -6.66 -2.38 -1.21
N ASP A 61 -6.77 -2.74 -2.49
CA ASP A 61 -7.95 -3.39 -3.03
C ASP A 61 -8.16 -4.78 -2.41
N LEU A 62 -7.10 -5.57 -2.28
CA LEU A 62 -7.14 -6.85 -1.59
C LEU A 62 -7.55 -6.70 -0.13
N GLY A 63 -7.00 -5.70 0.55
CA GLY A 63 -7.35 -5.40 1.94
C GLY A 63 -8.82 -5.07 2.09
N ARG A 64 -9.37 -4.27 1.18
CA ARG A 64 -10.80 -3.96 1.17
C ARG A 64 -11.65 -5.18 0.95
N LYS A 65 -11.26 -6.09 0.07
CA LYS A 65 -11.97 -7.34 -0.17
C LYS A 65 -11.99 -8.23 1.07
N VAL A 66 -10.84 -8.36 1.74
CA VAL A 66 -10.72 -9.13 2.99
C VAL A 66 -11.59 -8.53 4.09
N LEU A 67 -11.51 -7.22 4.28
CA LEU A 67 -12.31 -6.50 5.29
C LEU A 67 -13.80 -6.60 4.96
N SER A 68 -14.16 -6.51 3.69
CA SER A 68 -15.55 -6.64 3.24
C SER A 68 -16.12 -7.99 3.59
N VAL A 69 -15.37 -9.07 3.40
CA VAL A 69 -15.79 -10.43 3.77
C VAL A 69 -15.97 -10.53 5.27
N GLU A 70 -15.06 -10.00 6.07
CA GLU A 70 -15.17 -9.99 7.53
C GLU A 70 -16.37 -9.17 8.00
N GLU A 71 -16.60 -8.00 7.41
CA GLU A 71 -17.78 -7.17 7.69
C GLU A 71 -19.07 -7.89 7.39
N VAL A 72 -19.15 -8.58 6.25
CA VAL A 72 -20.34 -9.36 5.88
C VAL A 72 -20.61 -10.43 6.93
N LYS A 73 -19.60 -11.14 7.39
CA LYS A 73 -19.75 -12.14 8.45
C LYS A 73 -20.27 -11.54 9.73
N VAL A 74 -19.71 -10.43 10.16
CA VAL A 74 -20.14 -9.73 11.38
C VAL A 74 -21.56 -9.19 11.23
N LYS A 75 -21.89 -8.55 10.13
CA LYS A 75 -23.23 -8.04 9.85
C LYS A 75 -24.27 -9.16 9.81
N HIS A 76 -23.92 -10.31 9.24
CA HIS A 76 -24.81 -11.46 9.21
C HIS A 76 -25.13 -11.95 10.62
N ARG A 77 -24.12 -12.06 11.48
CA ARG A 77 -24.32 -12.41 12.88
C ARG A 77 -25.20 -11.39 13.60
N SER A 78 -24.95 -10.12 13.37
CA SER A 78 -25.74 -9.03 13.97
C SER A 78 -27.18 -9.06 13.49
N ARG A 79 -27.42 -9.34 12.22
CA ARG A 79 -28.79 -9.46 11.68
C ARG A 79 -29.55 -10.58 12.34
N LEU A 80 -28.92 -11.74 12.51
CA LEU A 80 -29.56 -12.86 13.18
C LEU A 80 -29.93 -12.51 14.63
N HIS A 81 -29.05 -11.82 15.30
CA HIS A 81 -29.28 -11.37 16.67
C HIS A 81 -30.38 -10.32 16.74
N LEU A 82 -30.37 -9.36 15.85
CA LEU A 82 -31.41 -8.33 15.78
C LEU A 82 -32.78 -8.89 15.40
N ALA A 83 -32.82 -9.85 14.48
CA ALA A 83 -34.06 -10.51 14.10
C ALA A 83 -34.72 -11.18 15.29
N LYS A 84 -33.95 -11.80 16.16
CA LYS A 84 -34.45 -12.39 17.40
C LYS A 84 -35.01 -11.34 18.34
N LYS A 85 -34.44 -10.15 18.40
CA LYS A 85 -34.94 -9.07 19.25
C LYS A 85 -36.20 -8.44 18.70
N VAL A 86 -36.33 -8.31 17.41
CA VAL A 86 -37.44 -7.68 16.73
C VAL A 86 -38.66 -8.60 16.68
N SER A 87 -38.42 -9.88 16.54
CA SER A 87 -39.47 -10.88 16.54
C SER A 87 -39.87 -11.25 17.96
#